data_c0fcae1f3ca90052aafee11c4c45bc50
#
_entry.id   c0fcae1f3ca90052aafee11c4c45bc50
#
_cell.length_a   1.000
_cell.length_b   1.000
_cell.length_c   1.000
_cell.angle_alpha   90.00
_cell.angle_beta   90.00
_cell.angle_gamma   90.00
#
_symmetry.space_group_name_H-M   'P 1'
#
loop_
_entity.id
_entity.type
_entity.pdbx_description
1 polymer ?
#
loop_
_entity_poly.entity_id
_entity_poly.type
_entity_poly.pdbx_seq_one_letter_code
_entity_poly.pdbx_strand_id
1 'polypeptide(L)'
;PQVTKYLLWAPHPDVAATRRVITEKLNAGADEKTWVIESRHRGEVIGLASCRRTAPHSVEVGYCLGRRWWGKGLMSEVLGMLLTALDADREVYRVWATCSVDNERSARLLEHAGFYLEGRLARHAVYPTMGPEPQDSLLYAKILR
;
A
#
# COMPACT_ATOMS: atom_id res chain seq x y z
N PRO A 1 9.94 -12.20 -5.75
CA PRO A 1 10.31 -11.19 -6.76
C PRO A 1 9.09 -10.53 -7.44
N GLN A 2 8.05 -11.30 -7.83
CA GLN A 2 6.89 -10.72 -8.53
C GLN A 2 6.05 -9.81 -7.64
N VAL A 3 5.88 -10.13 -6.36
CA VAL A 3 5.14 -9.32 -5.39
C VAL A 3 5.87 -8.01 -5.11
N THR A 4 7.20 -8.07 -4.99
CA THR A 4 8.03 -6.92 -4.63
C THR A 4 8.45 -6.06 -5.82
N LYS A 5 8.06 -6.42 -7.05
CA LYS A 5 8.49 -5.72 -8.26
C LYS A 5 8.25 -4.21 -8.17
N TYR A 6 7.09 -3.80 -7.65
CA TYR A 6 6.67 -2.41 -7.53
C TYR A 6 6.57 -1.93 -6.07
N LEU A 7 7.30 -2.58 -5.16
CA LEU A 7 7.39 -2.16 -3.77
C LEU A 7 8.70 -1.39 -3.52
N LEU A 8 8.69 -0.54 -2.50
CA LEU A 8 9.84 0.26 -2.09
C LEU A 8 10.89 -0.54 -1.31
N TRP A 9 10.73 -1.85 -1.24
CA TRP A 9 11.62 -2.79 -0.55
C TRP A 9 11.78 -4.09 -1.34
N ALA A 10 12.97 -4.68 -1.22
CA ALA A 10 13.30 -5.95 -1.85
C ALA A 10 12.78 -7.15 -1.02
N PRO A 11 12.65 -8.35 -1.61
CA PRO A 11 12.37 -9.55 -0.84
C PRO A 11 13.36 -9.71 0.31
N HIS A 12 12.84 -10.05 1.49
CA HIS A 12 13.72 -10.36 2.61
C HIS A 12 14.49 -11.68 2.32
N PRO A 13 15.79 -11.74 2.64
CA PRO A 13 16.61 -12.93 2.37
C PRO A 13 16.15 -14.15 3.17
N ASP A 14 15.59 -13.93 4.36
CA ASP A 14 15.18 -14.99 5.27
C ASP A 14 14.09 -14.52 6.26
N VAL A 15 13.59 -15.45 7.07
CA VAL A 15 12.59 -15.21 8.09
C VAL A 15 13.10 -14.30 9.22
N ALA A 16 14.40 -14.38 9.53
CA ALA A 16 14.98 -13.54 10.59
C ALA A 16 14.98 -12.06 10.19
N ALA A 17 15.30 -11.77 8.92
CA ALA A 17 15.18 -10.41 8.37
C ALA A 17 13.74 -9.92 8.42
N THR A 18 12.77 -10.77 8.07
CA THR A 18 11.34 -10.43 8.18
C THR A 18 10.93 -10.11 9.61
N ARG A 19 11.34 -10.93 10.58
CA ARG A 19 11.08 -10.70 12.01
C ARG A 19 11.62 -9.34 12.48
N ARG A 20 12.86 -9.01 12.12
CA ARG A 20 13.48 -7.71 12.47
C ARG A 20 12.65 -6.55 11.91
N VAL A 21 12.22 -6.61 10.64
CA VAL A 21 11.38 -5.57 10.06
C VAL A 21 10.06 -5.42 10.84
N ILE A 22 9.41 -6.53 11.20
CA ILE A 22 8.16 -6.50 11.97
C ILE A 22 8.38 -5.87 13.35
N THR A 23 9.46 -6.25 14.06
CA THR A 23 9.69 -5.80 15.44
C THR A 23 10.26 -4.39 15.55
N GLU A 24 11.06 -3.96 14.56
CA GLU A 24 11.84 -2.73 14.66
C GLU A 24 11.31 -1.60 13.78
N LYS A 25 10.56 -1.91 12.71
CA LYS A 25 10.14 -0.93 11.71
C LYS A 25 8.64 -0.78 11.58
N LEU A 26 7.88 -1.89 11.57
CA LEU A 26 6.44 -1.81 11.42
C LEU A 26 5.79 -1.32 12.73
N ASN A 27 4.90 -0.36 12.61
CA ASN A 27 4.21 0.27 13.74
C ASN A 27 5.15 0.93 14.78
N ALA A 28 6.35 1.31 14.35
CA ALA A 28 7.33 1.95 15.22
C ALA A 28 6.92 3.38 15.62
N GLY A 29 6.08 4.04 14.82
CA GLY A 29 5.56 5.38 15.06
C GLY A 29 4.06 5.39 15.33
N ALA A 30 3.57 6.42 16.05
CA ALA A 30 2.14 6.59 16.32
C ALA A 30 1.32 6.84 15.03
N ASP A 31 1.96 7.41 14.01
CA ASP A 31 1.32 7.84 12.77
C ASP A 31 1.25 6.74 11.71
N GLU A 32 1.85 5.58 11.96
CA GLU A 32 1.87 4.46 11.02
C GLU A 32 1.26 3.20 11.63
N LYS A 33 0.38 2.55 10.86
CA LYS A 33 -0.19 1.25 11.20
C LYS A 33 -0.11 0.32 10.01
N THR A 34 0.41 -0.88 10.26
CA THR A 34 0.45 -1.97 9.28
C THR A 34 -0.29 -3.17 9.83
N TRP A 35 -1.18 -3.73 9.03
CA TRP A 35 -1.95 -4.93 9.33
C TRP A 35 -1.56 -6.06 8.39
N VAL A 36 -1.62 -7.28 8.89
CA VAL A 36 -1.62 -8.46 8.05
C VAL A 36 -3.03 -8.72 7.53
N ILE A 37 -3.12 -9.12 6.28
CA ILE A 37 -4.36 -9.57 5.65
C ILE A 37 -4.42 -11.07 5.79
N GLU A 38 -5.44 -11.59 6.47
CA GLU A 38 -5.67 -13.01 6.66
C GLU A 38 -6.89 -13.48 5.89
N SER A 39 -6.76 -14.63 5.23
CA SER A 39 -7.89 -15.28 4.56
C SER A 39 -8.82 -15.94 5.58
N ARG A 40 -10.10 -15.52 5.62
CA ARG A 40 -11.10 -16.10 6.52
C ARG A 40 -11.26 -17.62 6.38
N HIS A 41 -11.12 -18.13 5.15
CA HIS A 41 -11.35 -19.55 4.88
C HIS A 41 -10.19 -20.46 5.29
N ARG A 42 -8.98 -19.95 5.38
CA ARG A 42 -7.78 -20.75 5.60
C ARG A 42 -6.94 -20.32 6.81
N GLY A 43 -7.25 -19.18 7.44
CA GLY A 43 -6.41 -18.63 8.50
C GLY A 43 -4.99 -18.30 8.04
N GLU A 44 -4.82 -18.02 6.75
CA GLU A 44 -3.52 -17.85 6.10
C GLU A 44 -3.26 -16.39 5.83
N VAL A 45 -2.06 -15.90 6.21
CA VAL A 45 -1.63 -14.55 5.88
C VAL A 45 -1.39 -14.45 4.38
N ILE A 46 -2.10 -13.55 3.72
CA ILE A 46 -2.11 -13.39 2.26
C ILE A 46 -1.53 -12.08 1.77
N GLY A 47 -1.33 -11.12 2.66
CA GLY A 47 -0.82 -9.79 2.30
C GLY A 47 -0.67 -8.86 3.49
N LEU A 48 -0.40 -7.60 3.17
CA LEU A 48 -0.27 -6.49 4.12
C LEU A 48 -1.07 -5.28 3.61
N ALA A 49 -1.55 -4.49 4.54
CA ALA A 49 -2.11 -3.17 4.29
C ALA A 49 -1.61 -2.19 5.35
N SER A 50 -1.34 -0.96 4.97
CA SER A 50 -0.84 0.07 5.88
C SER A 50 -1.50 1.42 5.65
N CYS A 51 -1.51 2.21 6.72
CA CYS A 51 -1.85 3.62 6.71
C CYS A 51 -0.75 4.39 7.39
N ARG A 52 -0.37 5.53 6.82
CA ARG A 52 0.56 6.48 7.41
C ARG A 52 -0.05 7.88 7.39
N ARG A 53 -0.23 8.48 8.56
CA ARG A 53 -0.68 9.88 8.66
C ARG A 53 0.47 10.80 8.27
N THR A 54 0.34 11.51 7.17
CA THR A 54 1.37 12.41 6.62
C THR A 54 1.13 13.86 7.00
N ALA A 55 -0.09 14.19 7.40
CA ALA A 55 -0.52 15.43 8.02
C ALA A 55 -1.80 15.15 8.83
N PRO A 56 -2.23 16.03 9.75
CA PRO A 56 -3.44 15.80 10.54
C PRO A 56 -4.66 15.37 9.72
N HIS A 57 -4.81 15.96 8.54
CA HIS A 57 -5.94 15.73 7.62
C HIS A 57 -5.66 14.74 6.48
N SER A 58 -4.45 14.16 6.40
CA SER A 58 -3.99 13.44 5.21
C SER A 58 -3.32 12.12 5.57
N VAL A 59 -3.77 11.03 4.94
CA VAL A 59 -3.30 9.67 5.16
C VAL A 59 -2.85 9.04 3.86
N GLU A 60 -1.63 8.52 3.86
CA GLU A 60 -1.13 7.63 2.80
C GLU A 60 -1.54 6.19 3.09
N VAL A 61 -1.99 5.48 2.06
CA VAL A 61 -2.27 4.03 2.15
C VAL A 61 -1.30 3.24 1.29
N GLY A 62 -0.89 2.09 1.81
CA GLY A 62 -0.04 1.13 1.11
C GLY A 62 -0.59 -0.29 1.25
N TYR A 63 -0.29 -1.14 0.29
CA TYR A 63 -0.76 -2.53 0.30
C TYR A 63 0.11 -3.43 -0.58
N CYS A 64 0.13 -4.70 -0.22
CA CYS A 64 0.63 -5.76 -1.09
C CYS A 64 -0.14 -7.06 -0.84
N LEU A 65 -0.20 -7.90 -1.85
CA LEU A 65 -0.90 -9.19 -1.81
C LEU A 65 -0.04 -10.27 -2.45
N GLY A 66 -0.02 -11.44 -1.86
CA GLY A 66 0.67 -12.61 -2.42
C GLY A 66 0.18 -12.94 -3.82
N ARG A 67 1.09 -13.32 -4.73
CA ARG A 67 0.82 -13.51 -6.17
C ARG A 67 -0.39 -14.40 -6.45
N ARG A 68 -0.55 -15.50 -5.73
CA ARG A 68 -1.64 -16.47 -5.91
C ARG A 68 -3.03 -15.93 -5.55
N TRP A 69 -3.08 -14.77 -4.90
CA TRP A 69 -4.29 -14.12 -4.44
C TRP A 69 -4.74 -12.95 -5.33
N TRP A 70 -3.95 -12.64 -6.37
CA TRP A 70 -4.29 -11.58 -7.30
C TRP A 70 -5.50 -11.90 -8.17
N GLY A 71 -6.20 -10.87 -8.64
CA GLY A 71 -7.32 -11.01 -9.57
C GLY A 71 -8.61 -11.58 -8.97
N LYS A 72 -8.72 -11.64 -7.63
CA LYS A 72 -9.87 -12.20 -6.91
C LYS A 72 -10.70 -11.14 -6.17
N GLY A 73 -10.45 -9.87 -6.40
CA GLY A 73 -11.16 -8.77 -5.72
C GLY A 73 -10.77 -8.53 -4.25
N LEU A 74 -9.88 -9.35 -3.68
CA LEU A 74 -9.53 -9.30 -2.26
C LEU A 74 -8.92 -7.96 -1.84
N MET A 75 -8.04 -7.39 -2.66
CA MET A 75 -7.44 -6.10 -2.31
C MET A 75 -8.45 -4.94 -2.44
N SER A 76 -9.43 -5.03 -3.34
CA SER A 76 -10.54 -4.08 -3.41
C SER A 76 -11.37 -4.10 -2.13
N GLU A 77 -11.63 -5.29 -1.59
CA GLU A 77 -12.33 -5.46 -0.30
C GLU A 77 -11.52 -4.83 0.84
N VAL A 78 -10.23 -5.14 0.94
CA VAL A 78 -9.33 -4.59 1.98
C VAL A 78 -9.25 -3.06 1.89
N LEU A 79 -9.08 -2.52 0.69
CA LEU A 79 -9.02 -1.07 0.49
C LEU A 79 -10.36 -0.40 0.86
N GLY A 80 -11.49 -1.04 0.56
CA GLY A 80 -12.82 -0.59 0.99
C GLY A 80 -12.95 -0.55 2.52
N MET A 81 -12.45 -1.56 3.22
CA MET A 81 -12.44 -1.59 4.69
C MET A 81 -11.57 -0.46 5.28
N LEU A 82 -10.36 -0.25 4.71
CA LEU A 82 -9.49 0.85 5.13
C LEU A 82 -10.15 2.21 4.93
N LEU A 83 -10.76 2.43 3.77
CA LEU A 83 -11.46 3.69 3.47
C LEU A 83 -12.63 3.94 4.42
N THR A 84 -13.40 2.91 4.75
CA THR A 84 -14.48 3.00 5.74
C THR A 84 -13.95 3.38 7.13
N ALA A 85 -12.84 2.75 7.56
CA ALA A 85 -12.22 3.08 8.83
C ALA A 85 -11.65 4.50 8.86
N LEU A 86 -11.05 4.96 7.76
CA LEU A 86 -10.51 6.32 7.64
C LEU A 86 -11.63 7.37 7.55
N ASP A 87 -12.77 7.05 6.93
CA ASP A 87 -13.93 7.96 6.87
C ASP A 87 -14.60 8.14 8.25
N ALA A 88 -14.47 7.18 9.13
CA ALA A 88 -14.93 7.30 10.52
C ALA A 88 -14.09 8.32 11.34
N ASP A 89 -12.84 8.55 10.97
CA ASP A 89 -11.98 9.58 11.55
C ASP A 89 -12.30 10.94 10.92
N ARG A 90 -12.97 11.80 11.66
CA ARG A 90 -13.44 13.10 11.17
C ARG A 90 -12.33 14.12 10.88
N GLU A 91 -11.11 13.84 11.32
CA GLU A 91 -9.95 14.67 11.00
C GLU A 91 -9.35 14.31 9.63
N VAL A 92 -9.66 13.15 9.06
CA VAL A 92 -9.16 12.73 7.76
C VAL A 92 -10.04 13.27 6.64
N TYR A 93 -9.47 14.14 5.83
CA TYR A 93 -10.12 14.73 4.63
C TYR A 93 -9.62 14.08 3.35
N ARG A 94 -8.38 13.61 3.35
CA ARG A 94 -7.69 13.13 2.17
C ARG A 94 -7.00 11.80 2.42
N VAL A 95 -7.22 10.86 1.51
CA VAL A 95 -6.47 9.59 1.44
C VAL A 95 -5.73 9.56 0.10
N TRP A 96 -4.47 9.17 0.10
CA TRP A 96 -3.68 9.11 -1.11
C TRP A 96 -2.77 7.88 -1.14
N ALA A 97 -2.33 7.53 -2.34
CA ALA A 97 -1.38 6.45 -2.58
C ALA A 97 -0.51 6.77 -3.79
N THR A 98 0.69 6.22 -3.82
CA THR A 98 1.52 6.22 -5.02
C THR A 98 1.69 4.81 -5.55
N CYS A 99 1.86 4.68 -6.84
CA CYS A 99 2.27 3.44 -7.48
C CYS A 99 3.23 3.73 -8.64
N SER A 100 4.08 2.76 -8.98
CA SER A 100 4.91 2.86 -10.18
C SER A 100 4.06 3.10 -11.42
N VAL A 101 4.54 3.90 -12.37
CA VAL A 101 3.88 4.14 -13.67
C VAL A 101 3.60 2.83 -14.42
N ASP A 102 4.40 1.79 -14.19
CA ASP A 102 4.26 0.48 -14.82
C ASP A 102 3.31 -0.47 -14.06
N ASN A 103 2.81 -0.06 -12.89
CA ASN A 103 1.92 -0.87 -12.05
C ASN A 103 0.44 -0.62 -12.37
N GLU A 104 0.01 -0.98 -13.58
CA GLU A 104 -1.37 -0.80 -14.04
C GLU A 104 -2.42 -1.46 -13.12
N ARG A 105 -2.05 -2.54 -12.41
CA ARG A 105 -2.97 -3.21 -11.49
C ARG A 105 -3.30 -2.33 -10.29
N SER A 106 -2.28 -1.69 -9.72
CA SER A 106 -2.47 -0.76 -8.61
C SER A 106 -3.24 0.47 -9.07
N ALA A 107 -2.92 1.03 -10.24
CA ALA A 107 -3.63 2.15 -10.82
C ALA A 107 -5.13 1.83 -10.96
N ARG A 108 -5.47 0.73 -11.63
CA ARG A 108 -6.87 0.28 -11.79
C ARG A 108 -7.59 0.01 -10.45
N LEU A 109 -6.89 -0.57 -9.47
CA LEU A 109 -7.45 -0.79 -8.15
C LEU A 109 -7.84 0.53 -7.47
N LEU A 110 -6.96 1.52 -7.51
CA LEU A 110 -7.19 2.84 -6.93
C LEU A 110 -8.36 3.56 -7.64
N GLU A 111 -8.38 3.54 -8.96
CA GLU A 111 -9.48 4.11 -9.77
C GLU A 111 -10.83 3.48 -9.42
N HIS A 112 -10.91 2.14 -9.33
CA HIS A 112 -12.14 1.44 -8.92
C HIS A 112 -12.56 1.75 -7.48
N ALA A 113 -11.62 2.07 -6.60
CA ALA A 113 -11.92 2.50 -5.24
C ALA A 113 -12.31 3.99 -5.13
N GLY A 114 -12.40 4.68 -6.27
CA GLY A 114 -12.81 6.08 -6.36
C GLY A 114 -11.69 7.08 -6.07
N PHE A 115 -10.43 6.66 -6.21
CA PHE A 115 -9.31 7.59 -6.29
C PHE A 115 -9.20 8.14 -7.71
N TYR A 116 -8.71 9.35 -7.83
CA TYR A 116 -8.40 9.96 -9.13
C TYR A 116 -6.91 10.31 -9.20
N LEU A 117 -6.38 10.26 -10.41
CA LEU A 117 -5.00 10.61 -10.71
C LEU A 117 -4.80 12.11 -10.54
N GLU A 118 -3.91 12.51 -9.62
CA GLU A 118 -3.54 13.91 -9.44
C GLU A 118 -2.27 14.29 -10.20
N GLY A 119 -1.40 13.33 -10.47
CA GLY A 119 -0.19 13.63 -11.20
C GLY A 119 0.79 12.49 -11.34
N ARG A 120 1.84 12.76 -12.12
CA ARG A 120 3.02 11.93 -12.27
C ARG A 120 4.18 12.61 -11.57
N LEU A 121 4.82 11.87 -10.67
CA LEU A 121 5.97 12.31 -9.90
C LEU A 121 7.23 11.77 -10.58
N ALA A 122 8.00 12.67 -11.21
CA ALA A 122 9.22 12.28 -11.90
C ALA A 122 10.32 11.86 -10.93
N ARG A 123 11.00 10.75 -11.21
CA ARG A 123 12.11 10.21 -10.41
C ARG A 123 11.79 10.12 -8.91
N HIS A 124 10.57 9.75 -8.58
CA HIS A 124 10.01 9.83 -7.23
C HIS A 124 10.53 8.74 -6.30
N ALA A 125 10.67 7.52 -6.78
CA ALA A 125 10.94 6.38 -5.91
C ALA A 125 11.90 5.37 -6.52
N VAL A 126 12.72 4.74 -5.69
CA VAL A 126 13.51 3.57 -6.07
C VAL A 126 12.70 2.32 -5.78
N TYR A 127 12.51 1.50 -6.80
CA TYR A 127 11.92 0.16 -6.69
C TYR A 127 13.06 -0.86 -6.78
N PRO A 128 13.57 -1.39 -5.65
CA PRO A 128 14.84 -2.13 -5.63
C PRO A 128 14.88 -3.36 -6.54
N THR A 129 13.71 -3.96 -6.80
CA THR A 129 13.60 -5.13 -7.70
C THR A 129 13.66 -4.74 -9.17
N MET A 130 13.45 -3.46 -9.51
CA MET A 130 13.53 -2.93 -10.87
C MET A 130 14.90 -2.30 -11.19
N GLY A 131 15.69 -2.00 -10.16
CA GLY A 131 17.02 -1.41 -10.31
C GLY A 131 17.28 -0.28 -9.29
N PRO A 132 18.51 0.26 -9.29
CA PRO A 132 18.93 1.30 -8.34
C PRO A 132 18.44 2.70 -8.71
N GLU A 133 18.02 2.91 -9.95
CA GLU A 133 17.62 4.23 -10.46
C GLU A 133 16.22 4.62 -9.95
N PRO A 134 16.01 5.88 -9.53
CA PRO A 134 14.67 6.38 -9.22
C PRO A 134 13.77 6.30 -10.46
N GLN A 135 12.55 5.81 -10.26
CA GLN A 135 11.52 5.67 -11.27
C GLN A 135 10.38 6.67 -11.01
N ASP A 136 9.59 6.90 -12.03
CA ASP A 136 8.40 7.74 -11.90
C ASP A 136 7.28 6.99 -11.18
N SER A 137 6.47 7.73 -10.45
CA SER A 137 5.28 7.21 -9.78
C SER A 137 4.05 8.02 -10.18
N LEU A 138 2.90 7.37 -10.13
CA LEU A 138 1.59 8.03 -10.21
C LEU A 138 1.11 8.35 -8.81
N LEU A 139 0.58 9.54 -8.59
CA LEU A 139 -0.07 9.97 -7.36
C LEU A 139 -1.58 9.92 -7.55
N TYR A 140 -2.23 9.11 -6.76
CA TYR A 140 -3.68 8.98 -6.70
C TYR A 140 -4.21 9.49 -5.36
N ALA A 141 -5.33 10.18 -5.38
CA ALA A 141 -5.97 10.67 -4.17
C ALA A 141 -7.48 10.50 -4.19
N LYS A 142 -8.06 10.41 -2.99
CA LYS A 142 -9.49 10.39 -2.73
C LYS A 142 -9.80 11.37 -1.62
N ILE A 143 -10.74 12.26 -1.89
CA ILE A 143 -11.27 13.19 -0.90
C ILE A 143 -12.45 12.51 -0.22
N LEU A 144 -12.45 12.48 1.12
CA LEU A 144 -13.50 11.87 1.93
C LEU A 144 -14.60 12.91 2.29
N ARG A 145 -14.24 14.17 2.46
CA ARG A 145 -15.15 15.28 2.82
C ARG A 145 -14.60 16.65 2.47
#